data_3242b6e11d7b162810072616198c3332
#
_entry.id   3242b6e11d7b162810072616198c3332
#
_cell.length_a   1.000
_cell.length_b   1.000
_cell.length_c   1.000
_cell.angle_alpha   90.00
_cell.angle_beta   90.00
_cell.angle_gamma   90.00
#
_symmetry.space_group_name_H-M   'P 1'
#
loop_
_entity.id
_entity.type
_entity.pdbx_description
1 polymer ?
#
loop_
_entity_poly.entity_id
_entity_poly.type
_entity_poly.pdbx_seq_one_letter_code
_entity_poly.pdbx_strand_id
1 'polypeptide(L)'
;MERPDFFELKNGEKVKLPFSDKEYQNRVSSLRKVMSDNDMDMVILTSMHNVAYYTGFIYCSFGRPYGCVVTQQKIVTISANIDASQPWRRSHCDNVIYTDWRRDNFLRAIVSIIGLSLIHI
;
A
#
# COMPACT_ATOMS: atom_id res chain seq x y z
N MET A 1 22.06 17.56 -1.01
CA MET A 1 20.98 16.70 -1.56
C MET A 1 20.06 16.29 -0.42
N GLU A 2 18.79 16.59 -0.56
CA GLU A 2 17.82 16.19 0.46
C GLU A 2 17.50 14.72 0.36
N ARG A 3 17.33 14.07 1.50
CA ARG A 3 16.87 12.68 1.55
C ARG A 3 15.36 12.68 1.51
N PRO A 4 14.74 11.91 0.60
CA PRO A 4 13.28 11.82 0.59
C PRO A 4 12.76 11.09 1.83
N ASP A 5 11.62 11.53 2.34
CA ASP A 5 10.93 10.84 3.42
C ASP A 5 10.24 9.57 2.91
N PHE A 6 9.74 9.63 1.68
CA PHE A 6 9.09 8.52 1.00
C PHE A 6 9.15 8.76 -0.50
N PHE A 7 8.97 7.71 -1.29
CA PHE A 7 8.92 7.80 -2.76
C PHE A 7 8.26 6.55 -3.34
N GLU A 8 7.69 6.70 -4.54
CA GLU A 8 7.19 5.55 -5.30
C GLU A 8 8.36 4.70 -5.79
N LEU A 9 8.19 3.38 -5.71
CA LEU A 9 9.16 2.45 -6.27
C LEU A 9 8.46 1.47 -7.19
N LYS A 10 8.86 1.49 -8.47
CA LYS A 10 8.37 0.58 -9.51
C LYS A 10 9.58 -0.08 -10.15
N ASN A 11 10.25 -0.94 -9.40
CA ASN A 11 11.52 -1.52 -9.79
C ASN A 11 11.41 -3.03 -9.97
N GLY A 12 11.69 -3.47 -11.19
CA GLY A 12 11.69 -4.89 -11.54
C GLY A 12 10.34 -5.39 -12.04
N GLU A 13 10.34 -6.58 -12.58
CA GLU A 13 9.13 -7.21 -13.08
C GLU A 13 8.30 -7.78 -11.94
N LYS A 14 6.99 -7.67 -12.07
CA LYS A 14 6.08 -8.28 -11.10
C LYS A 14 6.11 -9.78 -11.26
N VAL A 15 6.16 -10.49 -10.14
CA VAL A 15 6.11 -11.95 -10.14
C VAL A 15 4.66 -12.43 -10.29
N LYS A 16 4.50 -13.67 -10.72
CA LYS A 16 3.17 -14.29 -10.77
C LYS A 16 2.65 -14.51 -9.35
N LEU A 17 1.46 -13.98 -9.07
CA LEU A 17 0.82 -14.13 -7.77
C LEU A 17 0.01 -15.42 -7.67
N PRO A 18 -0.33 -15.88 -6.44
CA PRO A 18 -1.11 -17.10 -6.25
C PRO A 18 -2.49 -17.07 -6.90
N PHE A 19 -3.10 -15.89 -6.99
CA PHE A 19 -4.43 -15.73 -7.59
C PHE A 19 -4.34 -14.83 -8.81
N SER A 20 -5.38 -14.88 -9.66
CA SER A 20 -5.42 -14.07 -10.87
C SER A 20 -5.63 -12.58 -10.55
N ASP A 21 -5.28 -11.72 -11.50
CA ASP A 21 -5.53 -10.27 -11.38
C ASP A 21 -7.02 -10.01 -11.17
N LYS A 22 -7.88 -10.74 -11.85
CA LYS A 22 -9.32 -10.59 -11.72
C LYS A 22 -9.78 -10.89 -10.29
N GLU A 23 -9.22 -11.91 -9.66
CA GLU A 23 -9.54 -12.26 -8.27
C GLU A 23 -9.16 -11.12 -7.33
N TYR A 24 -7.97 -10.56 -7.47
CA TYR A 24 -7.55 -9.43 -6.64
C TYR A 24 -8.41 -8.19 -6.90
N GLN A 25 -8.74 -7.91 -8.15
CA GLN A 25 -9.64 -6.80 -8.49
C GLN A 25 -11.01 -6.97 -7.87
N ASN A 26 -11.54 -8.19 -7.85
CA ASN A 26 -12.82 -8.47 -7.23
C ASN A 26 -12.79 -8.25 -5.72
N ARG A 27 -11.70 -8.65 -5.06
CA ARG A 27 -11.52 -8.43 -3.62
C ARG A 27 -11.48 -6.94 -3.28
N VAL A 28 -10.72 -6.17 -4.05
CA VAL A 28 -10.62 -4.72 -3.84
C VAL A 28 -11.95 -4.04 -4.15
N SER A 29 -12.65 -4.45 -5.20
CA SER A 29 -13.96 -3.91 -5.54
C SER A 29 -14.99 -4.14 -4.44
N SER A 30 -14.98 -5.34 -3.84
CA SER A 30 -15.85 -5.65 -2.71
C SER A 30 -15.58 -4.77 -1.50
N LEU A 31 -14.27 -4.53 -1.20
CA LEU A 31 -13.88 -3.63 -0.13
C LEU A 31 -14.33 -2.19 -0.42
N ARG A 32 -14.14 -1.73 -1.65
CA ARG A 32 -14.56 -0.38 -2.04
C ARG A 32 -16.07 -0.18 -1.95
N LYS A 33 -16.83 -1.23 -2.21
CA LYS A 33 -18.29 -1.18 -2.03
C LYS A 33 -18.65 -1.00 -0.56
N VAL A 34 -18.02 -1.75 0.34
CA VAL A 34 -18.21 -1.60 1.79
C VAL A 34 -17.83 -0.19 2.22
N MET A 35 -16.74 0.34 1.69
CA MET A 35 -16.32 1.71 1.98
C MET A 35 -17.39 2.72 1.58
N SER A 36 -17.92 2.61 0.37
CA SER A 36 -19.00 3.50 -0.12
C SER A 36 -20.25 3.38 0.73
N ASP A 37 -20.65 2.17 1.07
CA ASP A 37 -21.88 1.92 1.86
C ASP A 37 -21.77 2.49 3.27
N ASN A 38 -20.55 2.71 3.77
CA ASN A 38 -20.28 3.23 5.12
C ASN A 38 -19.67 4.62 5.11
N ASP A 39 -19.70 5.32 3.99
CA ASP A 39 -19.13 6.67 3.83
C ASP A 39 -17.66 6.75 4.22
N MET A 40 -16.89 5.73 3.88
CA MET A 40 -15.45 5.68 4.15
C MET A 40 -14.68 6.08 2.91
N ASP A 41 -13.81 7.07 3.03
CA ASP A 41 -12.98 7.54 1.91
C ASP A 41 -11.74 6.67 1.70
N MET A 42 -11.28 6.00 2.75
CA MET A 42 -10.10 5.17 2.68
C MET A 42 -10.11 4.11 3.79
N VAL A 43 -9.30 3.09 3.55
CA VAL A 43 -9.00 2.05 4.54
C VAL A 43 -7.49 1.86 4.59
N ILE A 44 -6.95 1.76 5.80
CA ILE A 44 -5.55 1.45 6.03
C ILE A 44 -5.46 0.04 6.60
N LEU A 45 -4.78 -0.85 5.90
CA LEU A 45 -4.61 -2.23 6.29
C LEU A 45 -3.18 -2.41 6.81
N THR A 46 -3.04 -2.93 8.02
CA THR A 46 -1.72 -3.10 8.64
C THR A 46 -1.44 -4.54 9.07
N SER A 47 -2.42 -5.43 9.03
CA SER A 47 -2.18 -6.83 9.36
C SER A 47 -1.64 -7.58 8.16
N MET A 48 -0.75 -8.54 8.42
CA MET A 48 -0.17 -9.37 7.38
C MET A 48 -1.23 -10.07 6.54
N HIS A 49 -2.26 -10.61 7.18
CA HIS A 49 -3.32 -11.33 6.49
C HIS A 49 -4.13 -10.43 5.56
N ASN A 50 -4.51 -9.25 6.04
CA ASN A 50 -5.30 -8.32 5.23
C ASN A 50 -4.49 -7.77 4.06
N VAL A 51 -3.23 -7.42 4.29
CA VAL A 51 -2.38 -6.93 3.21
C VAL A 51 -2.19 -8.02 2.15
N ALA A 52 -1.92 -9.26 2.56
CA ALA A 52 -1.77 -10.38 1.62
C ALA A 52 -3.05 -10.65 0.85
N TYR A 53 -4.20 -10.59 1.52
CA TYR A 53 -5.48 -10.87 0.89
C TYR A 53 -5.79 -9.91 -0.26
N TYR A 54 -5.54 -8.62 -0.06
CA TYR A 54 -5.88 -7.60 -1.06
C TYR A 54 -4.75 -7.29 -2.04
N THR A 55 -3.49 -7.51 -1.66
CA THR A 55 -2.35 -7.11 -2.50
C THR A 55 -1.57 -8.29 -3.09
N GLY A 56 -1.64 -9.44 -2.46
CA GLY A 56 -0.82 -10.60 -2.81
C GLY A 56 0.53 -10.61 -2.11
N PHE A 57 0.91 -9.55 -1.43
CA PHE A 57 2.22 -9.46 -0.78
C PHE A 57 2.17 -10.04 0.62
N ILE A 58 2.90 -11.14 0.83
CA ILE A 58 3.05 -11.76 2.14
C ILE A 58 4.33 -11.22 2.76
N TYR A 59 4.20 -10.55 3.89
CA TYR A 59 5.31 -9.91 4.57
C TYR A 59 5.30 -10.23 6.05
N CYS A 60 6.47 -10.63 6.56
CA CYS A 60 6.67 -10.82 7.99
C CYS A 60 7.31 -9.55 8.54
N SER A 61 6.56 -8.81 9.33
CA SER A 61 7.05 -7.57 9.91
C SER A 61 7.97 -7.84 11.10
N PHE A 62 9.21 -7.42 11.01
CA PHE A 62 10.17 -7.51 12.11
C PHE A 62 10.57 -6.10 12.53
N GLY A 63 9.68 -5.41 13.24
CA GLY A 63 9.99 -4.13 13.83
C GLY A 63 9.83 -2.92 12.92
N ARG A 64 9.54 -3.11 11.63
CA ARG A 64 9.30 -2.00 10.70
C ARG A 64 7.83 -1.96 10.33
N PRO A 65 7.13 -0.83 10.51
CA PRO A 65 5.73 -0.76 10.09
C PRO A 65 5.60 -0.87 8.58
N TYR A 66 4.53 -1.53 8.14
CA TYR A 66 4.14 -1.56 6.74
C TYR A 66 2.63 -1.63 6.67
N GLY A 67 2.07 -1.33 5.51
CA GLY A 67 0.63 -1.37 5.36
C GLY A 67 0.20 -1.21 3.93
N CYS A 68 -1.10 -1.08 3.77
CA CYS A 68 -1.73 -0.84 2.48
C CYS A 68 -2.83 0.19 2.66
N VAL A 69 -2.84 1.20 1.79
CA VAL A 69 -3.89 2.21 1.76
C VAL A 69 -4.79 1.94 0.56
N VAL A 70 -6.09 1.82 0.79
CA VAL A 70 -7.08 1.62 -0.25
C VAL A 70 -8.01 2.82 -0.29
N THR A 71 -8.11 3.45 -1.44
CA THR A 71 -9.10 4.51 -1.72
C THR A 71 -9.99 4.04 -2.86
N GLN A 72 -10.97 4.86 -3.26
CA GLN A 72 -11.82 4.51 -4.40
C GLN A 72 -11.04 4.43 -5.72
N GLN A 73 -9.90 5.12 -5.82
CA GLN A 73 -9.11 5.18 -7.04
C GLN A 73 -7.79 4.43 -6.97
N LYS A 74 -7.28 4.16 -5.77
CA LYS A 74 -5.92 3.64 -5.60
C LYS A 74 -5.88 2.49 -4.61
N ILE A 75 -4.88 1.64 -4.78
CA ILE A 75 -4.43 0.70 -3.77
C ILE A 75 -2.90 0.74 -3.78
N VAL A 76 -2.31 1.08 -2.65
CA VAL A 76 -0.87 1.36 -2.55
C VAL A 76 -0.32 0.67 -1.31
N THR A 77 0.71 -0.16 -1.49
CA THR A 77 1.45 -0.71 -0.35
C THR A 77 2.48 0.31 0.12
N ILE A 78 2.68 0.38 1.42
CA ILE A 78 3.68 1.25 2.04
C ILE A 78 4.62 0.38 2.84
N SER A 79 5.91 0.46 2.52
CA SER A 79 6.91 -0.43 3.10
C SER A 79 8.22 0.30 3.35
N ALA A 80 9.07 -0.30 4.18
CA ALA A 80 10.38 0.28 4.49
C ALA A 80 11.35 0.15 3.31
N ASN A 81 12.24 1.10 3.20
CA ASN A 81 13.26 1.11 2.15
C ASN A 81 14.13 -0.15 2.18
N ILE A 82 14.30 -0.77 3.35
CA ILE A 82 15.10 -1.99 3.48
C ILE A 82 14.50 -3.17 2.70
N ASP A 83 13.22 -3.15 2.44
CA ASP A 83 12.55 -4.21 1.67
C ASP A 83 12.75 -4.07 0.17
N ALA A 84 13.32 -2.94 -0.26
CA ALA A 84 13.64 -2.66 -1.66
C ALA A 84 12.43 -2.87 -2.58
N SER A 85 12.58 -3.62 -3.66
CA SER A 85 11.55 -3.81 -4.66
C SER A 85 10.58 -4.96 -4.35
N GLN A 86 10.72 -5.65 -3.23
CA GLN A 86 9.86 -6.80 -2.93
C GLN A 86 8.37 -6.48 -2.90
N PRO A 87 7.92 -5.41 -2.22
CA PRO A 87 6.49 -5.08 -2.21
C PRO A 87 5.96 -4.73 -3.60
N TRP A 88 6.73 -4.09 -4.43
CA TRP A 88 6.33 -3.80 -5.82
C TRP A 88 6.23 -5.08 -6.64
N ARG A 89 7.27 -5.92 -6.60
CA ARG A 89 7.34 -7.11 -7.43
C ARG A 89 6.33 -8.18 -7.04
N ARG A 90 6.03 -8.29 -5.74
CA ARG A 90 5.20 -9.37 -5.18
C ARG A 90 3.77 -8.96 -4.88
N SER A 91 3.33 -7.84 -5.43
CA SER A 91 1.94 -7.39 -5.32
C SER A 91 1.43 -6.94 -6.67
N HIS A 92 0.12 -6.77 -6.79
CA HIS A 92 -0.47 -6.21 -8.01
C HIS A 92 -0.62 -4.68 -7.90
N CYS A 93 -0.13 -4.08 -6.83
CA CYS A 93 -0.39 -2.68 -6.46
C CYS A 93 0.79 -1.79 -6.78
N ASP A 94 0.56 -0.48 -6.70
CA ASP A 94 1.64 0.50 -6.58
C ASP A 94 2.27 0.38 -5.20
N ASN A 95 3.49 0.89 -5.08
CA ASN A 95 4.23 0.81 -3.83
C ASN A 95 4.90 2.14 -3.53
N VAL A 96 4.78 2.58 -2.28
CA VAL A 96 5.51 3.72 -1.75
C VAL A 96 6.45 3.22 -0.67
N ILE A 97 7.70 3.61 -0.75
CA ILE A 97 8.73 3.27 0.23
C ILE A 97 8.95 4.48 1.13
N TYR A 98 9.04 4.26 2.43
CA TYR A 98 9.47 5.28 3.37
C TYR A 98 10.90 5.00 3.82
N THR A 99 11.63 6.07 4.13
CA THR A 99 13.01 5.98 4.62
C THR A 99 13.02 6.07 6.15
N ASP A 100 14.14 5.65 6.77
CA ASP A 100 14.22 5.52 8.23
C ASP A 100 14.80 6.72 8.94
N TRP A 101 15.14 7.75 8.23
CA TRP A 101 15.87 8.86 8.84
C TRP A 101 14.98 9.81 9.65
N ARG A 102 13.65 9.57 9.64
CA ARG A 102 12.69 10.18 10.56
C ARG A 102 11.74 9.12 11.06
N ARG A 103 11.32 9.24 12.32
CA ARG A 103 10.45 8.24 12.95
C ARG A 103 9.06 8.15 12.33
N ASP A 104 8.54 9.27 11.83
CA ASP A 104 7.17 9.35 11.34
C ASP A 104 7.06 9.25 9.82
N ASN A 105 8.10 8.83 9.11
CA ASN A 105 8.08 8.75 7.66
C ASN A 105 7.03 7.78 7.13
N PHE A 106 6.75 6.69 7.86
CA PHE A 106 5.65 5.78 7.51
C PHE A 106 4.32 6.53 7.49
N LEU A 107 4.04 7.30 8.54
CA LEU A 107 2.81 8.08 8.63
C LEU A 107 2.77 9.20 7.60
N ARG A 108 3.91 9.81 7.31
CA ARG A 108 4.01 10.84 6.27
C ARG A 108 3.66 10.27 4.89
N ALA A 109 4.10 9.05 4.60
CA ALA A 109 3.76 8.37 3.36
C ALA A 109 2.25 8.13 3.27
N ILE A 110 1.61 7.68 4.34
CA ILE A 110 0.16 7.50 4.38
C ILE A 110 -0.54 8.83 4.14
N VAL A 111 -0.13 9.87 4.83
CA VAL A 111 -0.76 11.19 4.71
C VAL A 111 -0.65 11.73 3.29
N SER A 112 0.46 11.47 2.59
CA SER A 112 0.62 11.93 1.21
C SER A 112 -0.41 11.31 0.27
N ILE A 113 -0.78 10.07 0.50
CA ILE A 113 -1.79 9.38 -0.30
C ILE A 113 -3.18 9.92 0.04
N ILE A 114 -3.45 10.09 1.33
CA ILE A 114 -4.72 10.62 1.83
C ILE A 114 -4.91 12.07 1.41
N GLY A 115 -3.87 12.88 1.49
CA GLY A 115 -3.92 14.31 1.20
C GLY A 115 -4.49 14.61 -0.19
N LEU A 116 -4.20 13.74 -1.17
CA LEU A 116 -4.76 13.86 -2.50
C LEU A 116 -6.27 13.65 -2.52
N SER A 117 -6.79 12.78 -1.64
CA SER A 117 -8.23 12.54 -1.52
C SER A 117 -8.94 13.69 -0.80
N LEU A 118 -8.30 14.28 0.21
CA LEU A 118 -8.88 15.37 0.99
C LEU A 118 -9.01 16.67 0.20
N ILE A 119 -8.17 16.89 -0.80
CA ILE A 119 -8.22 18.09 -1.63
C ILE A 119 -9.52 18.17 -2.42
N HIS A 120 -10.19 17.05 -2.64
CA HIS A 120 -11.41 16.97 -3.42
C HIS A 120 -12.70 17.03 -2.59
N ILE A 121 -12.59 17.25 -1.32
CA ILE A 121 -13.74 17.39 -0.43
C ILE A 121 -14.26 18.86 -0.42
#